data_91ed01e9012ba1ba581a393db1ec31f7
#
_entry.id   91ed01e9012ba1ba581a393db1ec31f7
#
_cell.length_a   1.000
_cell.length_b   1.000
_cell.length_c   1.000
_cell.angle_alpha   90.00
_cell.angle_beta   90.00
_cell.angle_gamma   90.00
#
_symmetry.space_group_name_H-M   'P 1'
#
loop_
_entity.id
_entity.type
_entity.pdbx_description
1 polymer ?
#
loop_
_entity_poly.entity_id
_entity_poly.type
_entity_poly.pdbx_seq_one_letter_code
_entity_poly.pdbx_strand_id
1 'polypeptide(L)'
;MIAIVDYGFGNVRSLWNALDFLGAEAEITRNPDDFDAAERIVLPGVGAYGDAVNAIRDLGLEKHLTRHALETRKPMFGICLGMQLFAKSSSEHGGHKGMGWIDAHVDRIIPNDPDIKVPQVGWNTLDIHGAEWLFDGLPKKNDVYFVHSYHMICNDRADLAATTNHGGPVTAAISRGNLTATQFHPEKSQDNGLRILQNWLERDFNA
;
A
#
# COMPACT_ATOMS: atom_id res chain seq x y z
N MET A 1 -6.34 -0.23 -18.68
CA MET A 1 -7.26 -0.52 -17.55
C MET A 1 -6.47 -0.91 -16.30
N ILE A 2 -6.95 -0.52 -15.11
CA ILE A 2 -6.36 -0.84 -13.80
C ILE A 2 -7.30 -1.80 -13.06
N ALA A 3 -6.78 -2.93 -12.54
CA ALA A 3 -7.56 -3.82 -11.71
C ALA A 3 -7.46 -3.44 -10.22
N ILE A 4 -8.58 -3.15 -9.58
CA ILE A 4 -8.70 -2.97 -8.14
C ILE A 4 -9.17 -4.29 -7.53
N VAL A 5 -8.32 -4.90 -6.72
CA VAL A 5 -8.60 -6.21 -6.14
C VAL A 5 -9.68 -6.11 -5.06
N ASP A 6 -10.84 -6.77 -5.29
CA ASP A 6 -11.92 -6.90 -4.33
C ASP A 6 -11.89 -8.27 -3.64
N TYR A 7 -11.26 -8.33 -2.48
CA TYR A 7 -11.25 -9.53 -1.63
C TYR A 7 -12.08 -9.36 -0.35
N GLY A 8 -12.92 -8.30 -0.30
CA GLY A 8 -13.82 -8.04 0.81
C GLY A 8 -13.26 -7.15 1.93
N PHE A 9 -11.97 -6.78 1.89
CA PHE A 9 -11.27 -5.98 2.92
C PHE A 9 -10.66 -4.71 2.33
N GLY A 10 -11.43 -3.90 1.67
CA GLY A 10 -10.92 -2.66 1.06
C GLY A 10 -11.99 -1.60 0.87
N ASN A 11 -11.61 -0.31 0.95
CA ASN A 11 -12.45 0.78 0.52
C ASN A 11 -12.34 0.98 -1.00
N VAL A 12 -12.70 -0.10 -1.74
CA VAL A 12 -12.52 -0.18 -3.20
C VAL A 12 -13.24 0.95 -3.94
N ARG A 13 -14.41 1.40 -3.44
CA ARG A 13 -15.20 2.43 -4.10
C ARG A 13 -14.56 3.83 -4.01
N SER A 14 -14.02 4.19 -2.84
CA SER A 14 -13.30 5.47 -2.70
C SER A 14 -12.04 5.51 -3.56
N LEU A 15 -11.34 4.40 -3.65
CA LEU A 15 -10.17 4.27 -4.52
C LEU A 15 -10.59 4.37 -6.00
N TRP A 16 -11.65 3.67 -6.39
CA TRP A 16 -12.18 3.75 -7.75
C TRP A 16 -12.54 5.20 -8.11
N ASN A 17 -13.23 5.92 -7.23
CA ASN A 17 -13.58 7.33 -7.44
C ASN A 17 -12.34 8.22 -7.60
N ALA A 18 -11.27 7.97 -6.85
CA ALA A 18 -10.03 8.73 -6.96
C ALA A 18 -9.32 8.48 -8.30
N LEU A 19 -9.29 7.22 -8.76
CA LEU A 19 -8.73 6.85 -10.06
C LEU A 19 -9.56 7.40 -11.23
N ASP A 20 -10.89 7.33 -11.13
CA ASP A 20 -11.83 7.90 -12.11
C ASP A 20 -11.66 9.43 -12.22
N PHE A 21 -11.52 10.11 -11.06
CA PHE A 21 -11.24 11.55 -11.03
C PHE A 21 -9.93 11.92 -11.75
N LEU A 22 -8.93 11.04 -11.69
CA LEU A 22 -7.65 11.19 -12.40
C LEU A 22 -7.75 10.77 -13.88
N GLY A 23 -8.93 10.37 -14.36
CA GLY A 23 -9.15 9.93 -15.74
C GLY A 23 -8.62 8.54 -16.07
N ALA A 24 -8.31 7.73 -15.04
CA ALA A 24 -7.81 6.37 -15.22
C ALA A 24 -8.98 5.37 -15.34
N GLU A 25 -8.94 4.52 -16.35
CA GLU A 25 -9.89 3.41 -16.52
C GLU A 25 -9.58 2.33 -15.47
N ALA A 26 -10.48 2.13 -14.50
CA ALA A 26 -10.31 1.17 -13.41
C ALA A 26 -11.54 0.28 -13.22
N GLU A 27 -11.31 -0.98 -12.90
CA GLU A 27 -12.34 -1.99 -12.63
C GLU A 27 -12.13 -2.62 -11.24
N ILE A 28 -13.22 -2.73 -10.47
CA ILE A 28 -13.25 -3.46 -9.20
C ILE A 28 -13.55 -4.91 -9.51
N THR A 29 -12.59 -5.80 -9.27
CA THR A 29 -12.71 -7.19 -9.67
C THR A 29 -12.04 -8.16 -8.69
N ARG A 30 -12.52 -9.40 -8.67
CA ARG A 30 -11.91 -10.58 -8.04
C ARG A 30 -11.64 -11.69 -9.04
N ASN A 31 -11.83 -11.41 -10.33
CA ASN A 31 -11.58 -12.39 -11.37
C ASN A 31 -10.09 -12.34 -11.78
N PRO A 32 -9.35 -13.47 -11.71
CA PRO A 32 -7.94 -13.51 -12.12
C PRO A 32 -7.69 -13.14 -13.58
N ASP A 33 -8.64 -13.40 -14.49
CA ASP A 33 -8.49 -13.07 -15.91
C ASP A 33 -8.40 -11.54 -16.11
N ASP A 34 -9.09 -10.76 -15.26
CA ASP A 34 -9.02 -9.30 -15.32
C ASP A 34 -7.66 -8.80 -14.82
N PHE A 35 -7.02 -9.51 -13.88
CA PHE A 35 -5.64 -9.20 -13.47
C PHE A 35 -4.64 -9.46 -14.60
N ASP A 36 -4.89 -10.49 -15.43
CA ASP A 36 -4.08 -10.77 -16.60
C ASP A 36 -4.23 -9.69 -17.66
N ALA A 37 -5.46 -9.22 -17.91
CA ALA A 37 -5.76 -8.18 -18.88
C ALA A 37 -5.33 -6.77 -18.43
N ALA A 38 -5.29 -6.50 -17.13
CA ALA A 38 -4.95 -5.20 -16.58
C ALA A 38 -3.48 -4.82 -16.84
N GLU A 39 -3.22 -3.53 -17.02
CA GLU A 39 -1.86 -2.98 -17.11
C GLU A 39 -1.24 -2.80 -15.73
N ARG A 40 -2.06 -2.53 -14.73
CA ARG A 40 -1.68 -2.25 -13.33
C ARG A 40 -2.66 -2.90 -12.39
N ILE A 41 -2.20 -3.25 -11.18
CA ILE A 41 -3.04 -3.84 -10.12
C ILE A 41 -2.92 -2.98 -8.87
N VAL A 42 -4.06 -2.66 -8.25
CA VAL A 42 -4.09 -2.02 -6.93
C VAL A 42 -4.69 -2.99 -5.91
N LEU A 43 -3.97 -3.19 -4.80
CA LEU A 43 -4.38 -4.00 -3.66
C LEU A 43 -4.70 -3.07 -2.49
N PRO A 44 -5.93 -2.59 -2.34
CA PRO A 44 -6.35 -1.85 -1.16
C PRO A 44 -6.56 -2.79 0.02
N GLY A 45 -6.58 -2.26 1.23
CA GLY A 45 -6.94 -3.08 2.39
C GLY A 45 -7.28 -2.25 3.62
N VAL A 46 -8.25 -2.74 4.39
CA VAL A 46 -8.62 -2.25 5.73
C VAL A 46 -8.98 -3.44 6.62
N GLY A 47 -8.81 -3.31 7.94
CA GLY A 47 -9.15 -4.35 8.89
C GLY A 47 -7.95 -5.14 9.39
N ALA A 48 -8.16 -6.39 9.85
CA ALA A 48 -7.13 -7.22 10.46
C ALA A 48 -6.31 -8.00 9.41
N TYR A 49 -5.01 -8.08 9.64
CA TYR A 49 -4.07 -8.72 8.71
C TYR A 49 -4.41 -10.19 8.42
N GLY A 50 -4.68 -10.98 9.46
CA GLY A 50 -4.97 -12.40 9.32
C GLY A 50 -6.23 -12.68 8.51
N ASP A 51 -7.28 -11.90 8.75
CA ASP A 51 -8.54 -12.04 8.02
C ASP A 51 -8.38 -11.72 6.53
N ALA A 52 -7.62 -10.66 6.24
CA ALA A 52 -7.31 -10.24 4.87
C ALA A 52 -6.51 -11.29 4.09
N VAL A 53 -5.46 -11.83 4.70
CA VAL A 53 -4.66 -12.92 4.08
C VAL A 53 -5.52 -14.15 3.82
N ASN A 54 -6.33 -14.55 4.79
CA ASN A 54 -7.20 -15.71 4.64
C ASN A 54 -8.24 -15.50 3.52
N ALA A 55 -8.87 -14.33 3.45
CA ALA A 55 -9.80 -13.99 2.38
C ALA A 55 -9.16 -14.09 0.98
N ILE A 56 -7.95 -13.57 0.80
CA ILE A 56 -7.20 -13.69 -0.47
C ILE A 56 -6.94 -15.16 -0.81
N ARG A 57 -6.58 -15.99 0.18
CA ARG A 57 -6.32 -17.43 0.00
C ARG A 57 -7.60 -18.22 -0.31
N ASP A 58 -8.66 -17.97 0.43
CA ASP A 58 -9.97 -18.64 0.26
C ASP A 58 -10.57 -18.35 -1.11
N LEU A 59 -10.32 -17.14 -1.65
CA LEU A 59 -10.70 -16.76 -3.01
C LEU A 59 -9.74 -17.31 -4.09
N GLY A 60 -8.64 -17.96 -3.70
CA GLY A 60 -7.63 -18.47 -4.63
C GLY A 60 -6.80 -17.39 -5.34
N LEU A 61 -6.83 -16.13 -4.86
CA LEU A 61 -6.18 -15.00 -5.52
C LEU A 61 -4.68 -14.93 -5.27
N GLU A 62 -4.16 -15.52 -4.17
CA GLU A 62 -2.74 -15.41 -3.76
C GLU A 62 -1.77 -15.78 -4.89
N LYS A 63 -2.00 -16.91 -5.56
CA LYS A 63 -1.11 -17.37 -6.64
C LYS A 63 -1.09 -16.43 -7.86
N HIS A 64 -2.25 -15.85 -8.22
CA HIS A 64 -2.36 -14.95 -9.35
C HIS A 64 -1.68 -13.61 -9.06
N LEU A 65 -1.96 -13.04 -7.89
CA LEU A 65 -1.31 -11.80 -7.45
C LEU A 65 0.20 -11.98 -7.29
N THR A 66 0.67 -13.10 -6.72
CA THR A 66 2.10 -13.41 -6.58
C THR A 66 2.78 -13.55 -7.93
N ARG A 67 2.15 -14.20 -8.91
CA ARG A 67 2.67 -14.28 -10.27
C ARG A 67 2.86 -12.88 -10.88
N HIS A 68 1.88 -11.99 -10.73
CA HIS A 68 2.00 -10.62 -11.24
C HIS A 68 3.05 -9.80 -10.49
N ALA A 69 3.16 -9.97 -9.17
CA ALA A 69 4.15 -9.27 -8.36
C ALA A 69 5.60 -9.67 -8.71
N LEU A 70 5.87 -10.97 -8.89
CA LEU A 70 7.23 -11.49 -8.91
C LEU A 70 7.69 -11.99 -10.29
N GLU A 71 6.79 -12.56 -11.12
CA GLU A 71 7.14 -13.15 -12.39
C GLU A 71 6.89 -12.21 -13.57
N THR A 72 5.64 -11.77 -13.78
CA THR A 72 5.32 -10.84 -14.87
C THR A 72 5.72 -9.41 -14.57
N ARG A 73 6.03 -9.11 -13.31
CA ARG A 73 6.43 -7.79 -12.81
C ARG A 73 5.46 -6.67 -13.20
N LYS A 74 4.17 -6.97 -13.18
CA LYS A 74 3.14 -5.98 -13.42
C LYS A 74 3.18 -4.90 -12.32
N PRO A 75 3.06 -3.59 -12.64
CA PRO A 75 3.02 -2.56 -11.62
C PRO A 75 1.90 -2.79 -10.62
N MET A 76 2.25 -2.86 -9.33
CA MET A 76 1.31 -3.08 -8.24
C MET A 76 1.39 -1.96 -7.20
N PHE A 77 0.22 -1.52 -6.71
CA PHE A 77 0.12 -0.51 -5.66
C PHE A 77 -0.64 -1.06 -4.45
N GLY A 78 0.04 -1.18 -3.30
CA GLY A 78 -0.58 -1.58 -2.04
C GLY A 78 -1.03 -0.36 -1.22
N ILE A 79 -2.24 -0.40 -0.63
CA ILE A 79 -2.76 0.71 0.20
C ILE A 79 -3.09 0.19 1.60
N CYS A 80 -2.50 0.81 2.62
CA CYS A 80 -2.70 0.55 4.04
C CYS A 80 -2.48 -0.95 4.37
N LEU A 81 -3.52 -1.71 4.70
CA LEU A 81 -3.40 -3.16 4.90
C LEU A 81 -2.86 -3.86 3.64
N GLY A 82 -3.23 -3.40 2.43
CA GLY A 82 -2.70 -3.92 1.18
C GLY A 82 -1.18 -3.77 1.07
N MET A 83 -0.58 -2.67 1.58
CA MET A 83 0.87 -2.54 1.71
C MET A 83 1.43 -3.60 2.66
N GLN A 84 0.82 -3.76 3.83
CA GLN A 84 1.28 -4.70 4.85
C GLN A 84 1.29 -6.14 4.33
N LEU A 85 0.32 -6.53 3.51
CA LEU A 85 0.24 -7.86 2.90
C LEU A 85 1.45 -8.22 2.02
N PHE A 86 2.20 -7.24 1.49
CA PHE A 86 3.42 -7.48 0.72
C PHE A 86 4.55 -8.09 1.58
N ALA A 87 4.53 -7.89 2.90
CA ALA A 87 5.53 -8.42 3.83
C ALA A 87 5.51 -9.94 3.93
N LYS A 88 6.57 -10.52 4.50
CA LYS A 88 6.68 -11.97 4.79
C LYS A 88 5.75 -12.40 5.91
N SER A 89 5.52 -11.53 6.91
CA SER A 89 4.74 -11.88 8.10
C SER A 89 4.20 -10.66 8.83
N SER A 90 3.23 -10.90 9.71
CA SER A 90 2.74 -9.92 10.68
C SER A 90 2.63 -10.56 12.06
N SER A 91 2.91 -9.79 13.13
CA SER A 91 2.70 -10.18 14.53
C SER A 91 1.27 -9.91 15.01
N GLU A 92 0.41 -9.33 14.18
CA GLU A 92 -0.96 -9.00 14.56
C GLU A 92 -1.74 -10.25 14.97
N HIS A 93 -2.37 -10.21 16.16
CA HIS A 93 -3.26 -11.26 16.69
C HIS A 93 -2.68 -12.69 16.62
N GLY A 94 -1.39 -12.88 16.90
CA GLY A 94 -0.79 -14.21 17.03
C GLY A 94 0.15 -14.62 15.89
N GLY A 95 0.33 -13.76 14.92
CA GLY A 95 1.29 -13.97 13.83
C GLY A 95 0.70 -14.68 12.61
N HIS A 96 0.92 -14.06 11.45
CA HIS A 96 0.42 -14.54 10.17
C HIS A 96 1.49 -14.46 9.09
N LYS A 97 1.50 -15.44 8.18
CA LYS A 97 2.34 -15.42 6.99
C LYS A 97 1.69 -14.55 5.91
N GLY A 98 2.44 -13.56 5.39
CA GLY A 98 2.01 -12.70 4.29
C GLY A 98 2.34 -13.24 2.90
N MET A 99 2.30 -12.36 1.91
CA MET A 99 2.59 -12.69 0.50
C MET A 99 4.10 -12.88 0.26
N GLY A 100 4.96 -12.23 1.07
CA GLY A 100 6.41 -12.36 1.00
C GLY A 100 7.04 -11.72 -0.24
N TRP A 101 6.39 -10.73 -0.84
CA TRP A 101 6.93 -10.02 -2.01
C TRP A 101 8.03 -9.03 -1.63
N ILE A 102 7.98 -8.51 -0.42
CA ILE A 102 8.99 -7.62 0.19
C ILE A 102 9.62 -8.33 1.38
N ASP A 103 10.94 -8.21 1.52
CA ASP A 103 11.66 -8.71 2.70
C ASP A 103 11.42 -7.77 3.90
N ALA A 104 10.28 -7.96 4.52
CA ALA A 104 9.77 -7.14 5.60
C ALA A 104 8.89 -7.96 6.55
N HIS A 105 8.65 -7.42 7.73
CA HIS A 105 7.61 -7.90 8.65
C HIS A 105 6.74 -6.74 9.11
N VAL A 106 5.56 -7.05 9.63
CA VAL A 106 4.60 -6.06 10.11
C VAL A 106 4.47 -6.21 11.62
N ASP A 107 4.77 -5.13 12.34
CA ASP A 107 4.69 -5.09 13.79
C ASP A 107 3.86 -3.89 14.28
N ARG A 108 3.42 -3.99 15.56
CA ARG A 108 2.69 -2.93 16.22
C ARG A 108 3.59 -1.69 16.40
N ILE A 109 3.04 -0.51 16.14
CA ILE A 109 3.70 0.76 16.45
C ILE A 109 3.93 0.85 17.95
N ILE A 110 5.17 1.14 18.36
CA ILE A 110 5.57 1.36 19.74
C ILE A 110 6.18 2.77 19.82
N PRO A 111 5.39 3.78 20.20
CA PRO A 111 5.90 5.14 20.34
C PRO A 111 6.94 5.23 21.45
N ASN A 112 7.97 6.06 21.27
CA ASN A 112 8.97 6.37 22.30
C ASN A 112 8.43 7.28 23.41
N ASP A 113 7.28 7.94 23.16
CA ASP A 113 6.59 8.83 24.09
C ASP A 113 5.28 8.15 24.52
N PRO A 114 5.07 7.91 25.84
CA PRO A 114 3.86 7.26 26.35
C PRO A 114 2.57 8.06 26.17
N ASP A 115 2.66 9.35 25.91
CA ASP A 115 1.50 10.21 25.65
C ASP A 115 0.97 10.06 24.20
N ILE A 116 1.77 9.51 23.30
CA ILE A 116 1.37 9.23 21.92
C ILE A 116 0.57 7.94 21.86
N LYS A 117 -0.68 8.05 21.45
CA LYS A 117 -1.62 6.91 21.41
C LYS A 117 -1.52 6.14 20.09
N VAL A 118 -1.71 4.83 20.18
CA VAL A 118 -1.90 3.92 19.03
C VAL A 118 -3.36 3.46 19.05
N PRO A 119 -4.08 3.55 17.92
CA PRO A 119 -3.60 3.74 16.54
C PRO A 119 -3.15 5.17 16.21
N GLN A 120 -2.26 5.30 15.22
CA GLN A 120 -2.02 6.54 14.50
C GLN A 120 -3.29 6.86 13.67
N VAL A 121 -3.98 7.94 14.02
CA VAL A 121 -5.18 8.39 13.31
C VAL A 121 -5.04 9.88 13.04
N GLY A 122 -5.12 10.27 11.77
CA GLY A 122 -5.07 11.67 11.35
C GLY A 122 -4.02 11.97 10.30
N TRP A 123 -3.78 13.27 10.12
CA TRP A 123 -2.85 13.80 9.12
C TRP A 123 -1.44 13.90 9.68
N ASN A 124 -0.47 13.48 8.89
CA ASN A 124 0.94 13.59 9.27
C ASN A 124 1.81 13.79 8.02
N THR A 125 2.96 14.44 8.21
CA THR A 125 3.89 14.79 7.15
C THR A 125 4.81 13.60 6.81
N LEU A 126 5.21 13.49 5.54
CA LEU A 126 6.14 12.48 5.05
C LEU A 126 7.59 12.99 5.10
N ASP A 127 8.49 12.14 5.60
CA ASP A 127 9.93 12.24 5.40
C ASP A 127 10.33 11.31 4.26
N ILE A 128 10.71 11.88 3.11
CA ILE A 128 11.01 11.14 1.88
C ILE A 128 12.47 10.68 1.91
N HIS A 129 12.71 9.39 1.64
CA HIS A 129 14.04 8.76 1.65
C HIS A 129 14.44 8.16 0.30
N GLY A 130 13.47 7.90 -0.58
CA GLY A 130 13.68 7.30 -1.90
C GLY A 130 12.43 7.36 -2.75
N ALA A 131 12.50 6.78 -3.96
CA ALA A 131 11.39 6.82 -4.93
C ALA A 131 10.83 8.24 -5.12
N GLU A 132 11.70 9.23 -5.28
CA GLU A 132 11.36 10.66 -5.39
C GLU A 132 10.29 10.93 -6.44
N TRP A 133 10.29 10.13 -7.51
CA TRP A 133 9.29 10.18 -8.56
C TRP A 133 7.85 10.04 -8.04
N LEU A 134 7.64 9.23 -6.97
CA LEU A 134 6.31 8.99 -6.38
C LEU A 134 5.76 10.26 -5.70
N PHE A 135 6.66 11.10 -5.21
CA PHE A 135 6.35 12.30 -4.43
C PHE A 135 6.58 13.60 -5.19
N ASP A 136 6.87 13.49 -6.50
CA ASP A 136 7.13 14.67 -7.33
C ASP A 136 5.92 15.62 -7.37
N GLY A 137 6.20 16.91 -7.27
CA GLY A 137 5.17 17.95 -7.24
C GLY A 137 4.44 18.11 -5.90
N LEU A 138 4.79 17.34 -4.85
CA LEU A 138 4.23 17.58 -3.52
C LEU A 138 4.78 18.87 -2.89
N PRO A 139 3.96 19.61 -2.10
CA PRO A 139 4.42 20.74 -1.33
C PRO A 139 5.36 20.30 -0.21
N LYS A 140 6.14 21.25 0.37
CA LYS A 140 6.98 20.97 1.55
C LYS A 140 6.19 20.39 2.73
N LYS A 141 4.95 20.86 2.95
CA LYS A 141 4.00 20.31 3.90
C LYS A 141 3.12 19.31 3.16
N ASN A 142 3.59 18.08 3.05
CA ASN A 142 2.99 16.99 2.29
C ASN A 142 2.16 16.06 3.19
N ASP A 143 1.28 16.64 4.02
CA ASP A 143 0.45 15.87 4.96
C ASP A 143 -0.45 14.88 4.22
N VAL A 144 -0.53 13.64 4.75
CA VAL A 144 -1.39 12.56 4.26
C VAL A 144 -2.13 11.90 5.42
N TYR A 145 -3.21 11.17 5.14
CA TYR A 145 -4.10 10.61 6.15
C TYR A 145 -3.75 9.16 6.52
N PHE A 146 -3.49 8.92 7.81
CA PHE A 146 -3.19 7.64 8.40
C PHE A 146 -4.33 7.14 9.29
N VAL A 147 -4.53 5.81 9.35
CA VAL A 147 -5.39 5.13 10.30
C VAL A 147 -4.93 3.69 10.48
N HIS A 148 -3.93 3.45 11.36
CA HIS A 148 -3.35 2.13 11.56
C HIS A 148 -2.66 1.98 12.91
N SER A 149 -2.54 0.72 13.40
CA SER A 149 -1.84 0.35 14.62
C SER A 149 -0.54 -0.41 14.35
N TYR A 150 -0.40 -0.98 13.15
CA TYR A 150 0.73 -1.78 12.70
C TYR A 150 1.38 -1.11 11.51
N HIS A 151 2.67 -1.34 11.32
CA HIS A 151 3.40 -0.83 10.17
C HIS A 151 4.41 -1.86 9.65
N MET A 152 4.80 -1.74 8.40
CA MET A 152 5.83 -2.55 7.77
C MET A 152 7.21 -2.11 8.26
N ILE A 153 8.07 -3.07 8.59
CA ILE A 153 9.48 -2.86 8.89
C ILE A 153 10.29 -3.59 7.82
N CYS A 154 10.91 -2.83 6.93
CA CYS A 154 11.73 -3.36 5.84
C CYS A 154 13.10 -3.79 6.37
N ASN A 155 13.57 -4.99 5.99
CA ASN A 155 14.92 -5.45 6.30
C ASN A 155 15.95 -4.74 5.40
N ASP A 156 15.59 -4.43 4.16
CA ASP A 156 16.40 -3.62 3.26
C ASP A 156 15.89 -2.16 3.28
N ARG A 157 16.76 -1.24 3.66
CA ARG A 157 16.46 0.20 3.64
C ARG A 157 16.23 0.76 2.24
N ALA A 158 16.75 0.10 1.21
CA ALA A 158 16.53 0.51 -0.17
C ALA A 158 15.07 0.39 -0.61
N ASP A 159 14.28 -0.44 0.07
CA ASP A 159 12.84 -0.57 -0.19
C ASP A 159 12.02 0.58 0.42
N LEU A 160 12.60 1.35 1.37
CA LEU A 160 11.92 2.42 2.10
C LEU A 160 11.85 3.69 1.24
N ALA A 161 10.65 4.10 0.85
CA ALA A 161 10.41 5.33 0.09
C ALA A 161 10.14 6.53 1.00
N ALA A 162 9.36 6.37 2.06
CA ALA A 162 9.10 7.43 3.03
C ALA A 162 8.77 6.88 4.41
N THR A 163 9.03 7.72 5.44
CA THR A 163 8.55 7.52 6.81
C THR A 163 7.67 8.69 7.25
N THR A 164 7.01 8.52 8.37
CA THR A 164 6.35 9.58 9.13
C THR A 164 6.72 9.46 10.60
N ASN A 165 6.58 10.53 11.38
CA ASN A 165 6.90 10.50 12.80
C ASN A 165 5.63 10.29 13.64
N HIS A 166 5.56 9.17 14.37
CA HIS A 166 4.50 8.91 15.34
C HIS A 166 5.09 8.36 16.65
N GLY A 167 5.83 9.24 17.35
CA GLY A 167 6.64 8.84 18.52
C GLY A 167 7.87 8.03 18.14
N GLY A 168 8.34 8.18 16.93
CA GLY A 168 9.42 7.49 16.26
C GLY A 168 9.12 7.31 14.78
N PRO A 169 10.09 6.85 14.00
CA PRO A 169 9.88 6.64 12.56
C PRO A 169 8.95 5.45 12.30
N VAL A 170 7.90 5.69 11.51
CA VAL A 170 6.94 4.70 11.05
C VAL A 170 7.01 4.65 9.53
N THR A 171 7.12 3.48 8.92
CA THR A 171 7.13 3.33 7.47
C THR A 171 5.81 3.84 6.87
N ALA A 172 5.92 4.83 6.00
CA ALA A 172 4.78 5.47 5.34
C ALA A 172 4.62 5.02 3.89
N ALA A 173 5.73 4.71 3.20
CA ALA A 173 5.71 4.20 1.83
C ALA A 173 6.93 3.34 1.53
N ILE A 174 6.76 2.40 0.60
CA ILE A 174 7.81 1.54 0.04
C ILE A 174 7.77 1.59 -1.49
N SER A 175 8.95 1.33 -2.11
CA SER A 175 9.06 1.16 -3.55
C SER A 175 10.20 0.21 -3.89
N ARG A 176 9.89 -0.87 -4.62
CA ARG A 176 10.86 -1.85 -5.09
C ARG A 176 10.48 -2.37 -6.47
N GLY A 177 11.17 -1.88 -7.49
CA GLY A 177 10.86 -2.27 -8.87
C GLY A 177 9.43 -1.93 -9.25
N ASN A 178 8.62 -2.95 -9.57
CA ASN A 178 7.21 -2.82 -9.90
C ASN A 178 6.26 -2.72 -8.68
N LEU A 179 6.78 -2.92 -7.48
CA LEU A 179 6.00 -2.90 -6.23
C LEU A 179 6.11 -1.52 -5.58
N THR A 180 5.00 -0.85 -5.42
CA THR A 180 4.87 0.43 -4.71
C THR A 180 3.76 0.30 -3.69
N ALA A 181 3.91 0.87 -2.50
CA ALA A 181 2.82 0.84 -1.54
C ALA A 181 2.90 1.99 -0.52
N THR A 182 1.74 2.35 0.04
CA THR A 182 1.60 3.39 1.06
C THR A 182 0.84 2.87 2.27
N GLN A 183 1.29 3.24 3.48
CA GLN A 183 0.57 2.96 4.72
C GLN A 183 -0.61 3.91 4.92
N PHE A 184 -0.50 5.13 4.42
CA PHE A 184 -1.59 6.10 4.38
C PHE A 184 -2.58 5.77 3.25
N HIS A 185 -3.73 6.41 3.29
CA HIS A 185 -4.78 6.30 2.29
C HIS A 185 -4.68 7.46 1.29
N PRO A 186 -4.08 7.28 0.10
CA PRO A 186 -3.99 8.37 -0.87
C PRO A 186 -5.36 8.85 -1.33
N GLU A 187 -6.35 7.95 -1.45
CA GLU A 187 -7.73 8.28 -1.80
C GLU A 187 -8.47 9.14 -0.75
N LYS A 188 -7.85 9.30 0.45
CA LYS A 188 -8.36 10.16 1.54
C LYS A 188 -7.43 11.32 1.85
N SER A 189 -6.33 11.46 1.11
CA SER A 189 -5.27 12.44 1.39
C SER A 189 -5.36 13.69 0.51
N GLN A 190 -6.54 14.02 0.02
CA GLN A 190 -6.81 15.22 -0.78
C GLN A 190 -5.83 15.34 -1.97
N ASP A 191 -5.39 16.56 -2.30
CA ASP A 191 -4.52 16.83 -3.46
C ASP A 191 -3.17 16.10 -3.36
N ASN A 192 -2.60 15.96 -2.15
CA ASN A 192 -1.34 15.22 -1.98
C ASN A 192 -1.50 13.74 -2.33
N GLY A 193 -2.60 13.13 -1.91
CA GLY A 193 -2.89 11.74 -2.23
C GLY A 193 -3.19 11.52 -3.71
N LEU A 194 -3.96 12.42 -4.32
CA LEU A 194 -4.23 12.40 -5.76
C LEU A 194 -2.94 12.55 -6.58
N ARG A 195 -2.04 13.45 -6.18
CA ARG A 195 -0.73 13.63 -6.82
C ARG A 195 0.11 12.35 -6.76
N ILE A 196 0.16 11.67 -5.61
CA ILE A 196 0.88 10.40 -5.45
C ILE A 196 0.29 9.31 -6.36
N LEU A 197 -1.04 9.19 -6.42
CA LEU A 197 -1.70 8.25 -7.34
C LEU A 197 -1.40 8.60 -8.79
N GLN A 198 -1.46 9.87 -9.17
CA GLN A 198 -1.15 10.34 -10.52
C GLN A 198 0.30 10.01 -10.90
N ASN A 199 1.27 10.29 -10.02
CA ASN A 199 2.67 9.97 -10.27
C ASN A 199 2.88 8.46 -10.49
N TRP A 200 2.17 7.61 -9.73
CA TRP A 200 2.23 6.16 -9.94
C TRP A 200 1.58 5.73 -11.27
N LEU A 201 0.49 6.38 -11.68
CA LEU A 201 -0.18 6.11 -12.95
C LEU A 201 0.68 6.49 -14.15
N GLU A 202 1.43 7.58 -14.05
CA GLU A 202 2.27 8.12 -15.14
C GLU A 202 3.65 7.44 -15.21
N ARG A 203 4.06 6.72 -14.17
CA ARG A 203 5.37 6.06 -14.12
C ARG A 203 5.51 4.98 -15.18
N ASP A 204 6.56 5.07 -15.98
CA ASP A 204 7.02 3.95 -16.81
C ASP A 204 7.85 2.99 -15.95
N PHE A 205 7.32 1.78 -15.70
CA PHE A 205 7.99 0.74 -14.94
C PHE A 205 8.86 -0.18 -15.83
N ASN A 206 8.90 0.05 -17.14
CA ASN A 206 9.71 -0.70 -18.09
C ASN A 206 10.98 0.08 -18.51
N ALA A 207 11.16 1.32 -18.02
CA ALA A 207 12.28 2.19 -18.32
C ALA A 207 13.52 1.87 -17.48
#